data_03b8f7121b52019e7116830cb75d2754
#
_entry.id   03b8f7121b52019e7116830cb75d2754
#
_cell.length_a   1.000
_cell.length_b   1.000
_cell.length_c   1.000
_cell.angle_alpha   90.00
_cell.angle_beta   90.00
_cell.angle_gamma   90.00
#
_symmetry.space_group_name_H-M   'P 1'
#
loop_
_entity.id
_entity.type
_entity.pdbx_description
1 polymer ?
#
loop_
_entity_poly.entity_id
_entity_poly.type
_entity_poly.pdbx_seq_one_letter_code
_entity_poly.pdbx_strand_id
1 'polypeptide(L)'
;MGRVLRLSLVLLVVCLSARGQSGLFMRTMFWGSTLEISWLYFTSDKKVVRNPKFGVNPIQIQRELAENAKNVASYQLNGNKMSLKWGDGIVQNINVEFKNGVLSAFDGGLCSKPKPFPFKYFQNKTYSGLASYGNVTRSVTMFLGSDGTFRTERVGAVSGSGNFTGVAAVEGADAGTYSINGNTIVFKYANGTEWRAVAQPYDLGREDVIIGDQHFKRQ
;
A
#
# COMPACT_ATOMS: atom_id res chain seq x y z
N MET A 1 51.87 50.74 13.68
CA MET A 1 51.16 49.65 14.38
C MET A 1 49.87 49.41 13.64
N GLY A 2 49.86 48.47 12.68
CA GLY A 2 48.72 48.13 11.89
C GLY A 2 48.04 46.83 12.44
N ARG A 3 46.81 46.95 12.91
CA ARG A 3 46.00 45.80 13.32
C ARG A 3 45.38 45.14 12.06
N VAL A 4 45.85 43.96 11.72
CA VAL A 4 45.25 43.10 10.70
C VAL A 4 43.99 42.46 11.28
N LEU A 5 42.83 42.89 10.78
CA LEU A 5 41.53 42.31 11.13
C LEU A 5 41.38 41.01 10.34
N ARG A 6 41.55 39.86 10.99
CA ARG A 6 41.27 38.55 10.40
C ARG A 6 39.77 38.35 10.39
N LEU A 7 39.15 38.48 9.23
CA LEU A 7 37.74 38.08 8.97
C LEU A 7 37.72 36.57 8.88
N SER A 8 37.27 35.90 9.95
CA SER A 8 36.96 34.45 9.92
C SER A 8 35.63 34.26 9.22
N LEU A 9 35.68 33.83 7.97
CA LEU A 9 34.51 33.40 7.19
C LEU A 9 34.05 32.06 7.75
N VAL A 10 33.05 32.08 8.65
CA VAL A 10 32.39 30.86 9.11
C VAL A 10 31.49 30.40 7.97
N LEU A 11 31.95 29.40 7.21
CA LEU A 11 31.19 28.72 6.19
C LEU A 11 30.12 27.90 6.91
N LEU A 12 28.91 28.44 7.03
CA LEU A 12 27.74 27.71 7.56
C LEU A 12 27.34 26.68 6.50
N VAL A 13 27.93 25.50 6.58
CA VAL A 13 27.47 24.35 5.79
C VAL A 13 26.08 23.95 6.33
N VAL A 14 25.05 24.55 5.73
CA VAL A 14 23.68 24.06 5.93
C VAL A 14 23.64 22.67 5.33
N CYS A 15 23.92 21.65 6.15
CA CYS A 15 23.54 20.29 5.83
C CYS A 15 22.01 20.28 5.68
N LEU A 16 21.54 20.46 4.45
CA LEU A 16 20.20 20.05 4.05
C LEU A 16 20.16 18.54 4.23
N SER A 17 19.98 18.12 5.49
CA SER A 17 19.64 16.74 5.80
C SER A 17 18.43 16.43 4.96
N ALA A 18 18.61 15.63 3.90
CA ALA A 18 17.53 15.09 3.10
C ALA A 18 16.57 14.45 4.10
N ARG A 19 15.47 15.16 4.41
CA ARG A 19 14.45 14.66 5.34
C ARG A 19 13.93 13.41 4.71
N GLY A 20 14.31 12.26 5.29
CA GLY A 20 13.82 10.97 4.84
C GLY A 20 12.30 11.01 4.78
N GLN A 21 11.74 10.47 3.73
CA GLN A 21 10.28 10.32 3.66
C GLN A 21 9.85 9.39 4.80
N SER A 22 8.70 9.66 5.40
CA SER A 22 8.14 8.80 6.43
C SER A 22 6.64 8.63 6.26
N GLY A 23 6.15 7.44 6.63
CA GLY A 23 4.75 7.09 6.59
C GLY A 23 4.33 6.42 5.29
N LEU A 24 3.01 6.30 5.14
CA LEU A 24 2.37 5.57 4.06
C LEU A 24 2.18 6.45 2.82
N PHE A 25 2.42 5.85 1.66
CA PHE A 25 2.09 6.41 0.35
C PHE A 25 1.36 5.35 -0.49
N MET A 26 0.37 5.78 -1.24
CA MET A 26 -0.21 5.01 -2.33
C MET A 26 0.54 5.37 -3.61
N ARG A 27 1.02 4.37 -4.32
CA ARG A 27 1.60 4.51 -5.66
C ARG A 27 0.63 3.97 -6.69
N THR A 28 0.35 4.76 -7.71
CA THR A 28 -0.47 4.35 -8.86
C THR A 28 0.36 4.44 -10.13
N MET A 29 0.25 3.43 -10.98
CA MET A 29 0.95 3.37 -12.24
C MET A 29 0.06 2.74 -13.30
N PHE A 30 0.15 3.22 -14.54
CA PHE A 30 -0.58 2.65 -15.66
C PHE A 30 0.36 1.85 -16.55
N TRP A 31 -0.01 0.61 -16.82
CA TRP A 31 0.61 -0.25 -17.84
C TRP A 31 -0.42 -0.45 -18.96
N GLY A 32 -0.32 0.37 -20.01
CA GLY A 32 -1.38 0.45 -21.00
C GLY A 32 -2.71 0.89 -20.36
N SER A 33 -3.74 0.05 -20.40
CA SER A 33 -5.06 0.30 -19.78
C SER A 33 -5.18 -0.23 -18.35
N THR A 34 -4.16 -0.92 -17.82
CA THR A 34 -4.21 -1.52 -16.48
C THR A 34 -3.67 -0.57 -15.44
N LEU A 35 -4.48 -0.26 -14.43
CA LEU A 35 -4.07 0.48 -13.25
C LEU A 35 -3.44 -0.48 -12.24
N GLU A 36 -2.16 -0.26 -11.93
CA GLU A 36 -1.46 -0.90 -10.82
C GLU A 36 -1.52 0.01 -9.60
N ILE A 37 -1.92 -0.54 -8.46
CA ILE A 37 -1.91 0.13 -7.16
C ILE A 37 -0.94 -0.61 -6.27
N SER A 38 -0.03 0.15 -5.64
CA SER A 38 0.90 -0.40 -4.66
C SER A 38 1.06 0.56 -3.48
N TRP A 39 1.43 0.02 -2.34
CA TRP A 39 1.64 0.75 -1.11
C TRP A 39 3.12 0.81 -0.79
N LEU A 40 3.58 1.96 -0.34
CA LEU A 40 4.95 2.18 0.10
C LEU A 40 4.90 2.77 1.50
N TYR A 41 5.48 2.07 2.48
CA TYR A 41 5.63 2.60 3.83
C TYR A 41 7.09 2.89 4.12
N PHE A 42 7.42 4.15 4.29
CA PHE A 42 8.76 4.61 4.62
C PHE A 42 8.92 4.74 6.13
N THR A 43 9.99 4.18 6.67
CA THR A 43 10.35 4.28 8.10
C THR A 43 11.38 5.38 8.33
N SER A 44 11.49 5.84 9.57
CA SER A 44 12.50 6.83 9.95
C SER A 44 13.94 6.31 9.87
N ASP A 45 14.14 5.00 9.96
CA ASP A 45 15.44 4.31 9.85
C ASP A 45 15.81 3.92 8.40
N LYS A 46 15.25 4.64 7.42
CA LYS A 46 15.54 4.49 5.98
C LYS A 46 15.24 3.09 5.42
N LYS A 47 14.13 2.50 5.86
CA LYS A 47 13.54 1.35 5.19
C LYS A 47 12.28 1.74 4.43
N VAL A 48 11.98 1.00 3.39
CA VAL A 48 10.69 1.06 2.68
C VAL A 48 10.11 -0.34 2.59
N VAL A 49 8.83 -0.46 2.93
CA VAL A 49 8.06 -1.69 2.74
C VAL A 49 7.10 -1.48 1.59
N ARG A 50 7.21 -2.29 0.56
CA ARG A 50 6.27 -2.33 -0.55
C ARG A 50 5.17 -3.33 -0.24
N ASN A 51 3.92 -2.91 -0.40
CA ASN A 51 2.73 -3.70 -0.10
C ASN A 51 2.79 -4.38 1.27
N PRO A 52 2.77 -3.60 2.37
CA PRO A 52 2.85 -4.14 3.73
C PRO A 52 1.80 -5.23 3.95
N LYS A 53 2.26 -6.43 4.28
CA LYS A 53 1.42 -7.62 4.46
C LYS A 53 0.64 -7.61 5.78
N PHE A 54 1.18 -6.92 6.78
CA PHE A 54 0.63 -6.91 8.14
C PHE A 54 0.00 -5.57 8.54
N GLY A 55 -0.38 -4.74 7.53
CA GLY A 55 -0.90 -3.40 7.76
C GLY A 55 0.17 -2.39 8.16
N VAL A 56 -0.26 -1.18 8.50
CA VAL A 56 0.64 -0.04 8.76
C VAL A 56 0.38 0.68 10.09
N ASN A 57 -0.64 0.30 10.83
CA ASN A 57 -1.01 0.89 12.12
C ASN A 57 -1.14 -0.16 13.23
N PRO A 58 -0.04 -0.45 13.97
CA PRO A 58 1.35 -0.08 13.69
C PRO A 58 1.97 -0.95 12.60
N ILE A 59 3.00 -0.41 11.91
CA ILE A 59 3.81 -1.23 11.00
C ILE A 59 4.63 -2.23 11.79
N GLN A 60 4.64 -3.50 11.35
CA GLN A 60 5.34 -4.61 12.02
C GLN A 60 6.63 -4.95 11.26
N ILE A 61 7.62 -4.05 11.27
CA ILE A 61 8.85 -4.17 10.46
C ILE A 61 9.57 -5.51 10.65
N GLN A 62 9.68 -6.01 11.87
CA GLN A 62 10.37 -7.28 12.12
C GLN A 62 9.62 -8.46 11.47
N ARG A 63 8.30 -8.41 11.50
CA ARG A 63 7.46 -9.42 10.87
C ARG A 63 7.48 -9.31 9.35
N GLU A 64 7.48 -8.09 8.81
CA GLU A 64 7.66 -7.86 7.37
C GLU A 64 9.01 -8.40 6.90
N LEU A 65 10.10 -8.19 7.66
CA LEU A 65 11.43 -8.76 7.35
C LEU A 65 11.44 -10.28 7.38
N ALA A 66 10.73 -10.90 8.33
CA ALA A 66 10.70 -12.35 8.47
C ALA A 66 9.84 -13.04 7.38
N GLU A 67 8.68 -12.48 7.03
CA GLU A 67 7.68 -13.16 6.21
C GLU A 67 7.47 -12.50 4.82
N ASN A 68 8.03 -11.31 4.60
CA ASN A 68 7.84 -10.50 3.39
C ASN A 68 9.14 -9.80 2.94
N ALA A 69 10.30 -10.37 3.24
CA ALA A 69 11.63 -9.76 3.08
C ALA A 69 11.86 -9.16 1.68
N LYS A 70 11.41 -9.85 0.62
CA LYS A 70 11.54 -9.37 -0.77
C LYS A 70 10.83 -8.03 -1.05
N ASN A 71 9.93 -7.62 -0.18
CA ASN A 71 9.21 -6.36 -0.27
C ASN A 71 9.69 -5.31 0.76
N VAL A 72 10.76 -5.62 1.51
CA VAL A 72 11.39 -4.68 2.45
C VAL A 72 12.76 -4.32 1.90
N ALA A 73 13.01 -3.03 1.72
CA ALA A 73 14.32 -2.54 1.29
C ALA A 73 14.89 -1.52 2.27
N SER A 74 16.20 -1.48 2.41
CA SER A 74 16.90 -0.27 2.86
C SER A 74 17.09 0.67 1.68
N TYR A 75 17.06 1.98 1.91
CA TYR A 75 17.23 2.94 0.84
C TYR A 75 18.24 4.04 1.16
N GLN A 76 18.88 4.54 0.11
CA GLN A 76 19.69 5.74 0.12
C GLN A 76 19.14 6.71 -0.94
N LEU A 77 18.98 7.96 -0.55
CA LEU A 77 18.48 9.03 -1.43
C LEU A 77 19.61 10.00 -1.77
N ASN A 78 19.81 10.22 -3.06
CA ASN A 78 20.75 11.21 -3.58
C ASN A 78 20.05 12.06 -4.65
N GLY A 79 19.60 13.26 -4.25
CA GLY A 79 18.75 14.09 -5.09
C GLY A 79 17.46 13.35 -5.48
N ASN A 80 17.24 13.18 -6.78
CA ASN A 80 16.08 12.49 -7.34
C ASN A 80 16.34 11.01 -7.66
N LYS A 81 17.44 10.45 -7.20
CA LYS A 81 17.77 9.03 -7.36
C LYS A 81 17.72 8.32 -6.02
N MET A 82 17.03 7.21 -5.97
CA MET A 82 16.94 6.36 -4.79
C MET A 82 17.53 4.99 -5.12
N SER A 83 18.53 4.58 -4.32
CA SER A 83 19.07 3.21 -4.38
C SER A 83 18.37 2.38 -3.32
N LEU A 84 17.80 1.27 -3.73
CA LEU A 84 17.07 0.30 -2.90
C LEU A 84 17.88 -0.99 -2.83
N LYS A 85 18.07 -1.52 -1.62
CA LYS A 85 18.59 -2.87 -1.41
C LYS A 85 17.49 -3.70 -0.76
N TRP A 86 16.85 -4.55 -1.55
CA TRP A 86 15.75 -5.41 -1.13
C TRP A 86 16.25 -6.57 -0.27
N GLY A 87 15.37 -7.16 0.55
CA GLY A 87 15.72 -8.25 1.46
C GLY A 87 16.08 -9.57 0.76
N ASP A 88 15.79 -9.71 -0.54
CA ASP A 88 16.27 -10.81 -1.39
C ASP A 88 17.66 -10.54 -1.99
N GLY A 89 18.29 -9.42 -1.64
CA GLY A 89 19.63 -9.02 -2.10
C GLY A 89 19.64 -8.22 -3.40
N ILE A 90 18.50 -8.05 -4.08
CA ILE A 90 18.42 -7.26 -5.32
C ILE A 90 18.69 -5.79 -5.00
N VAL A 91 19.55 -5.15 -5.80
CA VAL A 91 19.81 -3.72 -5.75
C VAL A 91 19.14 -3.06 -6.95
N GLN A 92 18.32 -2.06 -6.70
CA GLN A 92 17.59 -1.31 -7.73
C GLN A 92 17.85 0.18 -7.56
N ASN A 93 18.17 0.88 -8.66
CA ASN A 93 18.25 2.32 -8.68
C ASN A 93 17.05 2.88 -9.44
N ILE A 94 16.28 3.73 -8.78
CA ILE A 94 15.05 4.29 -9.32
C ILE A 94 15.07 5.81 -9.29
N ASN A 95 14.23 6.42 -10.11
CA ASN A 95 13.95 7.84 -10.04
C ASN A 95 12.80 8.11 -9.07
N VAL A 96 12.93 9.18 -8.30
CA VAL A 96 11.89 9.67 -7.41
C VAL A 96 11.69 11.17 -7.64
N GLU A 97 10.48 11.64 -7.42
CA GLU A 97 10.18 13.07 -7.50
C GLU A 97 9.54 13.55 -6.20
N PHE A 98 9.83 14.80 -5.87
CA PHE A 98 9.29 15.45 -4.68
C PHE A 98 8.58 16.74 -5.08
N LYS A 99 7.39 16.96 -4.52
CA LYS A 99 6.67 18.22 -4.62
C LYS A 99 6.49 18.78 -3.22
N ASN A 100 7.02 19.98 -2.98
CA ASN A 100 7.01 20.61 -1.64
C ASN A 100 7.61 19.71 -0.54
N GLY A 101 8.68 18.96 -0.86
CA GLY A 101 9.36 18.05 0.06
C GLY A 101 8.61 16.74 0.35
N VAL A 102 7.49 16.46 -0.33
CA VAL A 102 6.72 15.22 -0.21
C VAL A 102 6.90 14.39 -1.48
N LEU A 103 7.10 13.09 -1.33
CA LEU A 103 7.22 12.15 -2.45
C LEU A 103 5.98 12.25 -3.35
N SER A 104 6.19 12.58 -4.62
CA SER A 104 5.13 12.72 -5.64
C SER A 104 5.22 11.68 -6.75
N ALA A 105 6.41 11.10 -6.99
CA ALA A 105 6.57 9.94 -7.88
C ALA A 105 7.65 8.99 -7.36
N PHE A 106 7.46 7.70 -7.63
CA PHE A 106 8.37 6.61 -7.27
C PHE A 106 8.40 5.61 -8.43
N ASP A 107 9.56 5.49 -9.07
CA ASP A 107 9.78 4.58 -10.20
C ASP A 107 8.69 4.72 -11.28
N GLY A 108 8.46 5.95 -11.74
CA GLY A 108 7.48 6.28 -12.77
C GLY A 108 6.00 6.26 -12.33
N GLY A 109 5.68 5.75 -11.16
CA GLY A 109 4.31 5.80 -10.62
C GLY A 109 4.06 7.04 -9.78
N LEU A 110 2.85 7.59 -9.84
CA LEU A 110 2.43 8.74 -9.04
C LEU A 110 2.21 8.33 -7.59
N CYS A 111 2.70 9.14 -6.65
CA CYS A 111 2.56 8.91 -5.23
C CYS A 111 1.67 9.94 -4.56
N SER A 112 0.82 9.49 -3.64
CA SER A 112 0.00 10.34 -2.78
C SER A 112 -0.02 9.81 -1.36
N LYS A 113 -0.10 10.71 -0.37
CA LYS A 113 -0.33 10.32 1.02
C LYS A 113 -1.80 9.99 1.23
N PRO A 114 -2.15 8.76 1.64
CA PRO A 114 -3.51 8.43 1.98
C PRO A 114 -3.94 9.17 3.25
N LYS A 115 -5.23 9.51 3.34
CA LYS A 115 -5.81 10.09 4.54
C LYS A 115 -6.42 8.97 5.38
N PRO A 116 -6.20 8.95 6.70
CA PRO A 116 -6.97 8.09 7.60
C PRO A 116 -8.46 8.38 7.46
N PHE A 117 -9.28 7.37 7.62
CA PHE A 117 -10.74 7.50 7.52
C PHE A 117 -11.42 6.78 8.69
N PRO A 118 -12.61 7.25 9.10
CA PRO A 118 -13.29 6.68 10.24
C PRO A 118 -13.90 5.32 9.90
N PHE A 119 -14.01 4.45 10.91
CA PHE A 119 -14.64 3.13 10.82
C PHE A 119 -16.04 3.18 10.17
N LYS A 120 -16.86 4.19 10.52
CA LYS A 120 -18.19 4.40 9.95
C LYS A 120 -18.25 4.47 8.42
N TYR A 121 -17.11 4.79 7.77
CA TYR A 121 -17.06 4.85 6.31
C TYR A 121 -17.40 3.51 5.65
N PHE A 122 -17.04 2.41 6.30
CA PHE A 122 -17.27 1.06 5.78
C PHE A 122 -18.58 0.43 6.28
N GLN A 123 -19.19 0.98 7.32
CA GLN A 123 -20.33 0.36 7.99
C GLN A 123 -21.56 0.23 7.07
N ASN A 124 -22.25 -0.93 7.16
CA ASN A 124 -23.46 -1.27 6.42
C ASN A 124 -23.30 -1.11 4.90
N LYS A 125 -22.16 -1.53 4.38
CA LYS A 125 -21.86 -1.45 2.94
C LYS A 125 -21.48 -2.80 2.38
N THR A 126 -21.94 -3.01 1.14
CA THR A 126 -21.53 -4.13 0.31
C THR A 126 -20.56 -3.63 -0.75
N TYR A 127 -19.51 -4.37 -0.94
CA TYR A 127 -18.46 -4.08 -1.90
C TYR A 127 -18.25 -5.27 -2.83
N SER A 128 -17.97 -5.02 -4.10
CA SER A 128 -17.51 -6.06 -5.02
C SER A 128 -16.17 -5.71 -5.65
N GLY A 129 -15.30 -6.69 -5.74
CA GLY A 129 -13.98 -6.59 -6.34
C GLY A 129 -13.71 -7.75 -7.27
N LEU A 130 -12.77 -7.55 -8.20
CA LEU A 130 -12.27 -8.59 -9.10
C LEU A 130 -10.79 -8.80 -8.82
N ALA A 131 -10.40 -10.06 -8.64
CA ALA A 131 -9.01 -10.48 -8.58
C ALA A 131 -8.75 -11.43 -9.75
N SER A 132 -7.70 -11.16 -10.53
CA SER A 132 -7.31 -12.01 -11.67
C SER A 132 -5.91 -12.57 -11.41
N TYR A 133 -5.77 -13.90 -11.51
CA TYR A 133 -4.52 -14.63 -11.42
C TYR A 133 -4.37 -15.53 -12.65
N GLY A 134 -3.57 -15.11 -13.61
CA GLY A 134 -3.46 -15.82 -14.88
C GLY A 134 -4.81 -15.91 -15.59
N ASN A 135 -5.29 -17.13 -15.85
CA ASN A 135 -6.57 -17.40 -16.53
C ASN A 135 -7.77 -17.49 -15.57
N VAL A 136 -7.59 -17.22 -14.28
CA VAL A 136 -8.64 -17.28 -13.27
C VAL A 136 -9.03 -15.88 -12.85
N THR A 137 -10.28 -15.51 -13.05
CA THR A 137 -10.87 -14.29 -12.49
C THR A 137 -11.79 -14.68 -11.35
N ARG A 138 -11.56 -14.08 -10.19
CA ARG A 138 -12.39 -14.26 -8.99
C ARG A 138 -13.14 -12.98 -8.70
N SER A 139 -14.45 -13.10 -8.57
CA SER A 139 -15.28 -12.03 -8.01
C SER A 139 -15.41 -12.26 -6.51
N VAL A 140 -15.19 -11.20 -5.73
CA VAL A 140 -15.39 -11.19 -4.29
C VAL A 140 -16.45 -10.16 -3.96
N THR A 141 -17.52 -10.58 -3.33
CA THR A 141 -18.51 -9.69 -2.71
C THR A 141 -18.29 -9.71 -1.21
N MET A 142 -18.17 -8.53 -0.60
CA MET A 142 -17.89 -8.37 0.82
C MET A 142 -18.91 -7.42 1.44
N PHE A 143 -19.61 -7.89 2.46
CA PHE A 143 -20.48 -7.08 3.31
C PHE A 143 -19.76 -6.74 4.62
N LEU A 144 -19.80 -5.46 5.02
CA LEU A 144 -19.23 -4.94 6.26
C LEU A 144 -20.34 -4.37 7.14
N GLY A 145 -20.66 -5.06 8.24
CA GLY A 145 -21.71 -4.68 9.18
C GLY A 145 -21.33 -3.50 10.07
N SER A 146 -22.33 -2.81 10.61
CA SER A 146 -22.12 -1.70 11.58
C SER A 146 -21.62 -2.18 12.94
N ASP A 147 -21.87 -3.43 13.27
CA ASP A 147 -21.45 -4.12 14.48
C ASP A 147 -20.00 -4.64 14.42
N GLY A 148 -19.28 -4.39 13.31
CA GLY A 148 -17.94 -4.88 13.09
C GLY A 148 -17.88 -6.33 12.59
N THR A 149 -19.02 -6.92 12.17
CA THR A 149 -19.02 -8.21 11.48
C THR A 149 -18.78 -8.05 10.00
N PHE A 150 -18.23 -9.08 9.36
CA PHE A 150 -18.15 -9.16 7.91
C PHE A 150 -18.54 -10.54 7.40
N ARG A 151 -18.92 -10.59 6.13
CA ARG A 151 -19.06 -11.81 5.36
C ARG A 151 -18.60 -11.56 3.92
N THR A 152 -18.02 -12.58 3.33
CA THR A 152 -17.57 -12.56 1.93
C THR A 152 -18.16 -13.73 1.18
N GLU A 153 -18.43 -13.51 -0.10
CA GLU A 153 -18.78 -14.54 -1.06
C GLU A 153 -17.77 -14.48 -2.20
N ARG A 154 -17.25 -15.62 -2.60
CA ARG A 154 -16.29 -15.74 -3.71
C ARG A 154 -16.87 -16.58 -4.80
N VAL A 155 -16.86 -16.04 -6.01
CA VAL A 155 -17.24 -16.74 -7.23
C VAL A 155 -16.05 -16.73 -8.17
N GLY A 156 -15.54 -17.90 -8.52
CA GLY A 156 -14.45 -18.05 -9.48
C GLY A 156 -14.99 -18.32 -10.89
N ALA A 157 -14.41 -17.69 -11.90
CA ALA A 157 -14.58 -18.04 -13.29
C ALA A 157 -13.22 -18.38 -13.91
N VAL A 158 -13.12 -19.51 -14.60
CA VAL A 158 -11.93 -19.89 -15.36
C VAL A 158 -12.18 -19.55 -16.82
N SER A 159 -11.39 -18.63 -17.39
CA SER A 159 -11.39 -18.41 -18.83
C SER A 159 -10.37 -19.35 -19.49
N GLY A 160 -10.83 -20.42 -20.12
CA GLY A 160 -9.97 -21.26 -20.97
C GLY A 160 -9.69 -20.59 -22.31
N SER A 161 -8.50 -20.78 -22.88
CA SER A 161 -8.22 -20.50 -24.29
C SER A 161 -8.93 -21.55 -25.16
N GLY A 162 -10.17 -21.23 -25.56
CA GLY A 162 -11.06 -22.12 -26.32
C GLY A 162 -12.49 -21.88 -25.87
N ASN A 163 -13.48 -22.26 -26.65
CA ASN A 163 -14.92 -22.01 -26.44
C ASN A 163 -15.53 -22.56 -25.12
N PHE A 164 -14.77 -22.60 -24.04
CA PHE A 164 -15.22 -23.08 -22.74
C PHE A 164 -15.17 -21.93 -21.72
N THR A 165 -16.30 -21.29 -21.50
CA THR A 165 -16.52 -20.45 -20.33
C THR A 165 -17.13 -21.33 -19.25
N GLY A 166 -16.29 -21.94 -18.42
CA GLY A 166 -16.74 -22.69 -17.26
C GLY A 166 -17.04 -21.71 -16.14
N VAL A 167 -18.28 -21.62 -15.68
CA VAL A 167 -18.62 -21.00 -14.40
C VAL A 167 -18.16 -21.95 -13.31
N ALA A 168 -17.09 -21.63 -12.60
CA ALA A 168 -16.70 -22.39 -11.43
C ALA A 168 -17.66 -22.09 -10.27
N ALA A 169 -17.91 -23.11 -9.47
CA ALA A 169 -18.77 -23.07 -8.30
C ALA A 169 -18.39 -21.94 -7.32
N VAL A 170 -19.33 -21.52 -6.48
CA VAL A 170 -19.09 -20.68 -5.30
C VAL A 170 -17.96 -21.29 -4.48
N GLU A 171 -16.79 -20.63 -4.45
CA GLU A 171 -15.58 -21.16 -3.78
C GLU A 171 -15.65 -21.08 -2.24
N GLY A 172 -16.72 -20.55 -1.68
CA GLY A 172 -16.95 -20.46 -0.24
C GLY A 172 -17.40 -19.07 0.22
N ALA A 173 -18.01 -19.07 1.38
CA ALA A 173 -18.36 -17.89 2.12
C ALA A 173 -17.52 -17.84 3.41
N ASP A 174 -16.84 -16.73 3.65
CA ASP A 174 -16.14 -16.48 4.91
C ASP A 174 -16.90 -15.44 5.73
N ALA A 175 -16.86 -15.58 7.04
CA ALA A 175 -17.44 -14.62 7.97
C ALA A 175 -16.51 -14.41 9.17
N GLY A 176 -16.73 -13.32 9.87
CA GLY A 176 -15.97 -12.98 11.06
C GLY A 176 -16.19 -11.55 11.51
N THR A 177 -15.18 -10.98 12.16
CA THR A 177 -15.20 -9.59 12.60
C THR A 177 -14.12 -8.78 11.89
N TYR A 178 -14.37 -7.47 11.72
CA TYR A 178 -13.37 -6.56 11.19
C TYR A 178 -13.20 -5.34 12.09
N SER A 179 -12.01 -4.77 12.04
CA SER A 179 -11.69 -3.51 12.69
C SER A 179 -10.81 -2.65 11.81
N ILE A 180 -10.83 -1.34 12.05
CA ILE A 180 -10.01 -0.38 11.31
C ILE A 180 -9.25 0.49 12.29
N ASN A 181 -7.95 0.62 12.05
CA ASN A 181 -7.08 1.53 12.76
C ASN A 181 -6.25 2.33 11.74
N GLY A 182 -6.54 3.62 11.59
CA GLY A 182 -5.94 4.47 10.56
C GLY A 182 -6.18 3.91 9.16
N ASN A 183 -5.11 3.56 8.46
CA ASN A 183 -5.17 2.92 7.14
C ASN A 183 -4.98 1.39 7.19
N THR A 184 -5.15 0.76 8.33
CA THR A 184 -5.11 -0.70 8.47
C THR A 184 -6.50 -1.24 8.72
N ILE A 185 -6.96 -2.17 7.88
CA ILE A 185 -8.12 -3.02 8.13
C ILE A 185 -7.64 -4.40 8.59
N VAL A 186 -8.30 -4.95 9.58
CA VAL A 186 -8.02 -6.28 10.12
C VAL A 186 -9.30 -7.11 10.04
N PHE A 187 -9.24 -8.25 9.38
CA PHE A 187 -10.30 -9.24 9.33
C PHE A 187 -9.90 -10.44 10.19
N LYS A 188 -10.74 -10.79 11.15
CA LYS A 188 -10.61 -12.00 11.97
C LYS A 188 -11.69 -12.98 11.57
N TYR A 189 -11.28 -14.04 10.92
CA TYR A 189 -12.19 -15.07 10.40
C TYR A 189 -12.69 -15.98 11.54
N ALA A 190 -13.86 -16.58 11.34
CA ALA A 190 -14.46 -17.50 12.29
C ALA A 190 -13.58 -18.73 12.60
N ASN A 191 -12.69 -19.12 11.66
CA ASN A 191 -11.71 -20.20 11.85
C ASN A 191 -10.47 -19.79 12.65
N GLY A 192 -10.43 -18.57 13.21
CA GLY A 192 -9.32 -18.03 13.99
C GLY A 192 -8.17 -17.42 13.16
N THR A 193 -8.21 -17.48 11.84
CA THR A 193 -7.19 -16.81 11.02
C THR A 193 -7.41 -15.29 11.00
N GLU A 194 -6.33 -14.55 10.78
CA GLU A 194 -6.35 -13.10 10.68
C GLU A 194 -5.71 -12.65 9.36
N TRP A 195 -6.39 -11.75 8.66
CA TRP A 195 -5.82 -11.04 7.51
C TRP A 195 -5.80 -9.55 7.78
N ARG A 196 -4.66 -8.94 7.50
CA ARG A 196 -4.45 -7.50 7.64
C ARG A 196 -4.11 -6.91 6.28
N ALA A 197 -4.61 -5.71 6.02
CA ALA A 197 -4.31 -5.01 4.79
C ALA A 197 -4.29 -3.50 5.00
N VAL A 198 -3.62 -2.80 4.11
CA VAL A 198 -3.79 -1.35 3.97
C VAL A 198 -5.14 -1.10 3.31
N ALA A 199 -5.88 -0.12 3.80
CA ALA A 199 -7.16 0.25 3.21
C ALA A 199 -7.32 1.77 3.14
N GLN A 200 -7.99 2.24 2.08
CA GLN A 200 -8.40 3.64 1.96
C GLN A 200 -9.60 3.82 1.03
N PRO A 201 -10.37 4.90 1.18
CA PRO A 201 -11.33 5.34 0.18
C PRO A 201 -10.61 5.64 -1.14
N TYR A 202 -11.17 5.17 -2.26
CA TYR A 202 -10.63 5.45 -3.59
C TYR A 202 -11.37 6.60 -4.26
N ASP A 203 -12.69 6.52 -4.25
CA ASP A 203 -13.57 7.57 -4.77
C ASP A 203 -14.61 7.91 -3.70
N LEU A 204 -14.46 9.09 -3.09
CA LEU A 204 -15.37 9.54 -2.04
C LEU A 204 -16.80 9.75 -2.53
N GLY A 205 -16.99 10.09 -3.80
CA GLY A 205 -18.31 10.29 -4.41
C GLY A 205 -19.05 8.99 -4.66
N ARG A 206 -18.31 7.92 -5.00
CA ARG A 206 -18.85 6.56 -5.22
C ARG A 206 -18.74 5.66 -4.01
N GLU A 207 -18.02 6.11 -3.00
CA GLU A 207 -17.69 5.34 -1.80
C GLU A 207 -16.91 4.03 -2.08
N ASP A 208 -16.21 3.97 -3.21
CA ASP A 208 -15.32 2.87 -3.54
C ASP A 208 -14.11 2.83 -2.62
N VAL A 209 -13.54 1.65 -2.42
CA VAL A 209 -12.38 1.46 -1.51
C VAL A 209 -11.28 0.65 -2.17
N ILE A 210 -10.05 0.88 -1.75
CA ILE A 210 -8.92 0.00 -2.01
C ILE A 210 -8.61 -0.73 -0.72
N ILE A 211 -8.49 -2.07 -0.80
CA ILE A 211 -8.05 -2.92 0.31
C ILE A 211 -6.92 -3.81 -0.22
N GLY A 212 -5.73 -3.65 0.35
CA GLY A 212 -4.53 -4.22 -0.23
C GLY A 212 -4.24 -3.58 -1.59
N ASP A 213 -4.09 -4.40 -2.62
CA ASP A 213 -3.88 -4.00 -4.01
C ASP A 213 -5.16 -4.03 -4.86
N GLN A 214 -6.31 -4.29 -4.23
CA GLN A 214 -7.58 -4.48 -4.91
C GLN A 214 -8.51 -3.28 -4.77
N HIS A 215 -9.16 -2.91 -5.87
CA HIS A 215 -10.22 -1.94 -5.90
C HIS A 215 -11.58 -2.62 -5.73
N PHE A 216 -12.34 -2.19 -4.75
CA PHE A 216 -13.68 -2.65 -4.44
C PHE A 216 -14.68 -1.53 -4.71
N LYS A 217 -15.66 -1.82 -5.58
CA LYS A 217 -16.77 -0.94 -5.89
C LYS A 217 -17.89 -1.14 -4.89
N ARG A 218 -18.48 -0.06 -4.40
CA ARG A 218 -19.70 -0.10 -3.62
C ARG A 218 -20.87 -0.59 -4.49
N GLN A 219 -21.68 -1.47 -3.90
CA GLN A 219 -22.94 -1.95 -4.49
C GLN A 219 -24.11 -1.12 -4.02
#